data_fbe848e1cdb44b1f086c71c69e9f9403
#
_entry.id   fbe848e1cdb44b1f086c71c69e9f9403
#
_cell.length_a   1.000
_cell.length_b   1.000
_cell.length_c   1.000
_cell.angle_alpha   90.00
_cell.angle_beta   90.00
_cell.angle_gamma   90.00
#
_symmetry.space_group_name_H-M   'P 1'
#
loop_
_entity.id
_entity.type
_entity.pdbx_description
1 polymer ?
#
loop_
_entity_poly.entity_id
_entity_poly.type
_entity_poly.pdbx_seq_one_letter_code
_entity_poly.pdbx_strand_id
1 'polypeptide(L)'
;INDSTFFGSPDDNYAEAEVDALNSRITHQFANGVTLVNQTRYADYDKFYQNVYASSAYNAKTNKVSLGAYNNDTDRSNLINQTDLTLTGNALGFEHTLLVGAELSRQETENFRQTGYFNAAGTQKNTSVTPQDSVYGAPVYFLHSKTDADNKSVADTAALYLQEQIELSKQWEAVLGVRYDNFKVDVDDYKGGGHTQLSSSDDLFSPRAGLIYKPLDNLSLYTSYSLSYVPRAGEQLASLSASNRTLDPEEFTNREIGLKWDVSERLAATVA
;
A
#
# COMPACT_ATOMS: atom_id res chain seq x y z
N ILE A 1 -13.72 -31.88 -8.54
CA ILE A 1 -13.78 -30.70 -9.45
C ILE A 1 -12.38 -30.51 -9.98
N ASN A 2 -12.25 -30.18 -11.28
CA ASN A 2 -10.99 -29.81 -11.86
C ASN A 2 -10.58 -28.41 -11.34
N ASP A 3 -9.33 -28.22 -10.96
CA ASP A 3 -8.80 -26.97 -10.40
C ASP A 3 -8.90 -25.80 -11.40
N SER A 4 -9.03 -26.09 -12.69
CA SER A 4 -9.24 -25.09 -13.76
C SER A 4 -10.72 -24.77 -14.04
N THR A 5 -11.67 -25.29 -13.25
CA THR A 5 -13.09 -25.01 -13.47
C THR A 5 -13.42 -23.57 -13.05
N PHE A 6 -13.83 -22.74 -14.00
CA PHE A 6 -14.32 -21.39 -13.73
C PHE A 6 -15.77 -21.43 -13.22
N PHE A 7 -16.04 -20.67 -12.16
CA PHE A 7 -17.36 -20.46 -11.58
C PHE A 7 -17.67 -18.98 -11.57
N GLY A 8 -18.57 -18.51 -12.41
CA GLY A 8 -18.89 -17.08 -12.53
C GLY A 8 -19.62 -16.75 -13.83
N SER A 9 -19.65 -15.47 -14.19
CA SER A 9 -20.18 -14.96 -15.45
C SER A 9 -19.05 -14.27 -16.24
N PRO A 10 -18.67 -14.78 -17.42
CA PRO A 10 -17.64 -14.12 -18.23
C PRO A 10 -18.05 -12.70 -18.68
N ASP A 11 -19.35 -12.48 -18.90
CA ASP A 11 -19.87 -11.20 -19.39
C ASP A 11 -19.94 -10.14 -18.29
N ASP A 12 -20.08 -10.56 -17.02
CA ASP A 12 -20.19 -9.68 -15.85
C ASP A 12 -18.87 -9.57 -15.06
N ASN A 13 -17.81 -10.27 -15.48
CA ASN A 13 -16.51 -10.24 -14.80
C ASN A 13 -15.53 -9.38 -15.58
N TYR A 14 -15.36 -8.14 -15.16
CA TYR A 14 -14.38 -7.23 -15.75
C TYR A 14 -13.86 -6.23 -14.72
N ALA A 15 -12.70 -5.64 -15.01
CA ALA A 15 -12.11 -4.58 -14.24
C ALA A 15 -11.53 -3.53 -15.20
N GLU A 16 -11.72 -2.28 -14.84
CA GLU A 16 -11.16 -1.12 -15.53
C GLU A 16 -10.35 -0.30 -14.53
N ALA A 17 -9.28 0.30 -14.99
CA ALA A 17 -8.49 1.24 -14.20
C ALA A 17 -7.91 2.29 -15.14
N GLU A 18 -8.19 3.55 -14.83
CA GLU A 18 -7.59 4.71 -15.47
C GLU A 18 -6.71 5.44 -14.44
N VAL A 19 -5.54 5.88 -14.87
CA VAL A 19 -4.59 6.55 -13.99
C VAL A 19 -3.96 7.73 -14.73
N ASP A 20 -4.24 8.92 -14.24
CA ASP A 20 -3.57 10.15 -14.65
C ASP A 20 -2.54 10.57 -13.60
N ALA A 21 -1.30 10.81 -14.01
CA ALA A 21 -0.26 11.19 -13.06
C ALA A 21 0.66 12.29 -13.60
N LEU A 22 0.86 13.30 -12.77
CA LEU A 22 1.84 14.36 -13.00
C LEU A 22 2.96 14.23 -11.97
N ASN A 23 4.21 14.13 -12.44
CA ASN A 23 5.39 14.08 -11.59
C ASN A 23 6.29 15.27 -11.91
N SER A 24 6.77 15.94 -10.87
CA SER A 24 7.79 16.99 -10.95
C SER A 24 8.98 16.58 -10.08
N ARG A 25 10.19 16.73 -10.61
CA ARG A 25 11.43 16.56 -9.85
C ARG A 25 12.35 17.73 -10.12
N ILE A 26 12.72 18.42 -9.07
CA ILE A 26 13.69 19.52 -9.10
C ILE A 26 14.92 19.05 -8.32
N THR A 27 16.08 19.12 -8.96
CA THR A 27 17.36 18.81 -8.29
C THR A 27 18.26 20.03 -8.43
N HIS A 28 18.84 20.48 -7.31
CA HIS A 28 19.78 21.58 -7.28
C HIS A 28 21.00 21.21 -6.45
N GLN A 29 22.17 21.36 -7.00
CA GLN A 29 23.44 21.19 -6.30
C GLN A 29 24.03 22.55 -6.00
N PHE A 30 24.16 22.88 -4.73
CA PHE A 30 24.77 24.13 -4.27
C PHE A 30 26.29 24.06 -4.35
N ALA A 31 26.94 25.21 -4.45
CA ALA A 31 28.40 25.33 -4.56
C ALA A 31 29.16 24.72 -3.34
N ASN A 32 28.50 24.61 -2.19
CA ASN A 32 29.05 24.02 -0.96
C ASN A 32 28.86 22.49 -0.88
N GLY A 33 28.42 21.83 -1.98
CA GLY A 33 28.24 20.39 -2.05
C GLY A 33 26.89 19.88 -1.53
N VAL A 34 26.03 20.76 -1.01
CA VAL A 34 24.67 20.37 -0.59
C VAL A 34 23.82 20.10 -1.83
N THR A 35 23.10 18.99 -1.83
CA THR A 35 22.14 18.65 -2.89
C THR A 35 20.72 18.74 -2.34
N LEU A 36 19.87 19.54 -2.99
CA LEU A 36 18.43 19.62 -2.75
C LEU A 36 17.71 18.80 -3.83
N VAL A 37 16.80 17.94 -3.40
CA VAL A 37 15.84 17.25 -4.28
C VAL A 37 14.43 17.54 -3.77
N ASN A 38 13.58 18.10 -4.61
CA ASN A 38 12.14 18.19 -4.34
C ASN A 38 11.40 17.35 -5.38
N GLN A 39 10.48 16.52 -4.93
CA GLN A 39 9.62 15.71 -5.76
C GLN A 39 8.18 15.97 -5.38
N THR A 40 7.36 16.26 -6.41
CA THR A 40 5.92 16.39 -6.25
C THR A 40 5.25 15.41 -7.20
N ARG A 41 4.32 14.63 -6.68
CA ARG A 41 3.47 13.75 -7.47
C ARG A 41 2.02 14.08 -7.16
N TYR A 42 1.25 14.34 -8.21
CA TYR A 42 -0.21 14.26 -8.19
C TYR A 42 -0.65 13.09 -9.05
N ALA A 43 -1.56 12.28 -8.55
CA ALA A 43 -2.13 11.20 -9.33
C ALA A 43 -3.61 11.04 -9.00
N ASP A 44 -4.39 10.79 -10.03
CA ASP A 44 -5.82 10.50 -9.99
C ASP A 44 -6.04 9.09 -10.51
N TYR A 45 -6.89 8.33 -9.84
CA TYR A 45 -7.18 6.93 -10.14
C TYR A 45 -8.69 6.76 -10.16
N ASP A 46 -9.21 6.30 -11.28
CA ASP A 46 -10.57 5.79 -11.43
C ASP A 46 -10.47 4.27 -11.60
N LYS A 47 -11.10 3.53 -10.71
CA LYS A 47 -11.04 2.07 -10.69
C LYS A 47 -12.41 1.47 -10.47
N PHE A 48 -12.86 0.73 -11.45
CA PHE A 48 -14.06 -0.08 -11.37
C PHE A 48 -13.73 -1.56 -11.49
N TYR A 49 -14.41 -2.40 -10.72
CA TYR A 49 -14.42 -3.83 -10.97
C TYR A 49 -15.77 -4.44 -10.63
N GLN A 50 -16.17 -5.43 -11.42
CA GLN A 50 -17.40 -6.17 -11.29
C GLN A 50 -17.11 -7.66 -11.40
N ASN A 51 -17.74 -8.48 -10.55
CA ASN A 51 -17.54 -9.90 -10.60
C ASN A 51 -18.74 -10.71 -10.11
N VAL A 52 -18.90 -11.88 -10.73
CA VAL A 52 -19.71 -12.99 -10.27
C VAL A 52 -18.74 -14.11 -9.88
N TYR A 53 -18.78 -14.57 -8.65
CA TYR A 53 -17.75 -15.42 -8.07
C TYR A 53 -18.33 -16.57 -7.25
N ALA A 54 -17.56 -17.63 -7.04
CA ALA A 54 -17.91 -18.73 -6.14
C ALA A 54 -17.93 -18.23 -4.68
N SER A 55 -19.11 -18.07 -4.12
CA SER A 55 -19.33 -17.60 -2.73
C SER A 55 -19.36 -18.73 -1.69
N SER A 56 -19.27 -20.01 -2.13
CA SER A 56 -19.16 -21.17 -1.24
C SER A 56 -18.17 -22.20 -1.80
N ALA A 57 -17.68 -23.07 -0.91
CA ALA A 57 -17.05 -24.31 -1.33
C ALA A 57 -18.05 -25.22 -2.07
N TYR A 58 -17.53 -26.16 -2.88
CA TYR A 58 -18.34 -27.19 -3.51
C TYR A 58 -19.01 -28.09 -2.49
N ASN A 59 -20.31 -28.27 -2.63
CA ASN A 59 -21.11 -29.19 -1.81
C ASN A 59 -21.36 -30.49 -2.56
N ALA A 60 -20.65 -31.55 -2.18
CA ALA A 60 -20.76 -32.85 -2.82
C ALA A 60 -22.14 -33.52 -2.67
N LYS A 61 -22.93 -33.20 -1.63
CA LYS A 61 -24.27 -33.75 -1.44
C LYS A 61 -25.29 -33.18 -2.43
N THR A 62 -25.15 -31.91 -2.78
CA THR A 62 -26.07 -31.22 -3.70
C THR A 62 -25.49 -31.07 -5.10
N ASN A 63 -24.22 -31.42 -5.29
CA ASN A 63 -23.45 -31.18 -6.51
C ASN A 63 -23.47 -29.71 -6.95
N LYS A 64 -23.36 -28.76 -6.00
CA LYS A 64 -23.50 -27.34 -6.28
C LYS A 64 -22.37 -26.49 -5.67
N VAL A 65 -22.12 -25.35 -6.31
CA VAL A 65 -21.35 -24.20 -5.81
C VAL A 65 -22.28 -23.00 -5.82
N SER A 66 -22.35 -22.26 -4.71
CA SER A 66 -23.08 -20.98 -4.67
C SER A 66 -22.28 -19.89 -5.33
N LEU A 67 -22.98 -19.00 -6.06
CA LEU A 67 -22.42 -17.78 -6.62
C LEU A 67 -22.94 -16.57 -5.89
N GLY A 68 -22.07 -15.58 -5.72
CA GLY A 68 -22.37 -14.20 -5.31
C GLY A 68 -21.90 -13.24 -6.39
N ALA A 69 -22.35 -11.99 -6.32
CA ALA A 69 -21.90 -10.95 -7.24
C ALA A 69 -21.82 -9.59 -6.54
N TYR A 70 -20.88 -8.77 -6.97
CA TYR A 70 -20.79 -7.36 -6.57
C TYR A 70 -19.95 -6.57 -7.58
N ASN A 71 -20.11 -5.26 -7.57
CA ASN A 71 -19.17 -4.33 -8.15
C ASN A 71 -18.65 -3.36 -7.10
N ASN A 72 -17.57 -2.70 -7.40
CA ASN A 72 -17.01 -1.63 -6.60
C ASN A 72 -16.41 -0.57 -7.50
N ASP A 73 -16.76 0.66 -7.21
CA ASP A 73 -16.27 1.87 -7.82
C ASP A 73 -15.37 2.60 -6.81
N THR A 74 -14.20 3.05 -7.23
CA THR A 74 -13.23 3.70 -6.34
C THR A 74 -12.52 4.82 -7.09
N ASP A 75 -12.82 6.05 -6.71
CA ASP A 75 -12.11 7.25 -7.11
C ASP A 75 -11.06 7.60 -6.06
N ARG A 76 -9.84 7.89 -6.48
CA ARG A 76 -8.76 8.27 -5.57
C ARG A 76 -7.87 9.32 -6.18
N SER A 77 -7.59 10.37 -5.42
CA SER A 77 -6.54 11.32 -5.73
C SER A 77 -5.45 11.31 -4.67
N ASN A 78 -4.20 11.47 -5.11
CA ASN A 78 -3.03 11.56 -4.24
C ASN A 78 -2.21 12.79 -4.60
N LEU A 79 -1.87 13.58 -3.60
CA LEU A 79 -0.85 14.63 -3.70
C LEU A 79 0.26 14.32 -2.70
N ILE A 80 1.48 14.14 -3.20
CA ILE A 80 2.66 13.84 -2.37
C ILE A 80 3.74 14.85 -2.73
N ASN A 81 4.33 15.50 -1.75
CA ASN A 81 5.53 16.32 -1.90
C ASN A 81 6.60 15.83 -0.93
N GLN A 82 7.77 15.57 -1.45
CA GLN A 82 8.95 15.16 -0.69
C GLN A 82 10.11 16.09 -0.99
N THR A 83 10.79 16.54 0.04
CA THR A 83 11.98 17.40 -0.06
C THR A 83 13.12 16.78 0.72
N ASP A 84 14.24 16.56 0.05
CA ASP A 84 15.46 15.97 0.59
C ASP A 84 16.63 16.94 0.48
N LEU A 85 17.41 17.05 1.54
CA LEU A 85 18.72 17.72 1.57
C LEU A 85 19.77 16.67 1.88
N THR A 86 20.75 16.50 1.00
CA THR A 86 21.91 15.64 1.21
C THR A 86 23.15 16.49 1.38
N LEU A 87 23.88 16.23 2.47
CA LEU A 87 25.14 16.89 2.80
C LEU A 87 26.22 15.83 2.95
N THR A 88 27.35 16.03 2.27
CA THR A 88 28.53 15.17 2.45
C THR A 88 29.67 15.99 3.00
N GLY A 89 30.39 15.48 3.99
CA GLY A 89 31.49 16.19 4.62
C GLY A 89 32.28 15.34 5.60
N ASN A 90 33.42 15.87 6.06
CA ASN A 90 34.28 15.21 7.04
C ASN A 90 34.06 15.83 8.43
N ALA A 91 33.78 14.99 9.40
CA ALA A 91 33.67 15.37 10.81
C ALA A 91 34.25 14.26 11.69
N LEU A 92 34.89 14.63 12.81
CA LEU A 92 35.46 13.68 13.77
C LEU A 92 36.44 12.67 13.19
N GLY A 93 36.99 12.95 12.01
CA GLY A 93 37.91 12.05 11.30
C GLY A 93 37.24 11.01 10.41
N PHE A 94 35.93 11.07 10.22
CA PHE A 94 35.14 10.20 9.36
C PHE A 94 34.45 10.98 8.23
N GLU A 95 34.18 10.33 7.12
CA GLU A 95 33.32 10.85 6.09
C GLU A 95 31.84 10.58 6.45
N HIS A 96 31.00 11.60 6.34
CA HIS A 96 29.58 11.56 6.66
C HIS A 96 28.76 11.94 5.44
N THR A 97 27.72 11.17 5.17
CA THR A 97 26.63 11.58 4.28
C THR A 97 25.35 11.69 5.10
N LEU A 98 24.87 12.91 5.28
CA LEU A 98 23.66 13.23 6.02
C LEU A 98 22.52 13.53 5.05
N LEU A 99 21.40 12.83 5.22
CA LEU A 99 20.12 13.09 4.56
C LEU A 99 19.14 13.64 5.59
N VAL A 100 18.58 14.80 5.30
CA VAL A 100 17.46 15.39 6.06
C VAL A 100 16.30 15.58 5.11
N GLY A 101 15.12 15.09 5.45
CA GLY A 101 13.98 15.18 4.56
C GLY A 101 12.66 15.45 5.27
N ALA A 102 11.72 15.95 4.49
CA ALA A 102 10.32 16.14 4.88
C ALA A 102 9.39 15.62 3.79
N GLU A 103 8.28 15.06 4.19
CA GLU A 103 7.23 14.58 3.29
C GLU A 103 5.87 15.08 3.77
N LEU A 104 5.06 15.56 2.84
CA LEU A 104 3.67 15.91 3.03
C LEU A 104 2.85 15.15 2.00
N SER A 105 1.81 14.47 2.46
CA SER A 105 0.90 13.80 1.54
C SER A 105 -0.56 13.96 1.95
N ARG A 106 -1.42 13.98 0.94
CA ARG A 106 -2.86 13.91 1.10
C ARG A 106 -3.42 12.92 0.10
N GLN A 107 -4.22 11.99 0.59
CA GLN A 107 -4.99 11.05 -0.21
C GLN A 107 -6.47 11.25 0.08
N GLU A 108 -7.27 11.42 -0.96
CA GLU A 108 -8.72 11.38 -0.90
C GLU A 108 -9.21 10.13 -1.63
N THR A 109 -10.13 9.38 -1.03
CA THR A 109 -10.68 8.16 -1.64
C THR A 109 -12.18 8.15 -1.44
N GLU A 110 -12.93 8.01 -2.53
CA GLU A 110 -14.36 7.71 -2.52
C GLU A 110 -14.55 6.26 -2.95
N ASN A 111 -15.43 5.55 -2.27
CA ASN A 111 -15.62 4.13 -2.49
C ASN A 111 -17.11 3.80 -2.43
N PHE A 112 -17.64 3.27 -3.54
CA PHE A 112 -19.04 2.91 -3.70
C PHE A 112 -19.18 1.48 -4.18
N ARG A 113 -19.99 0.69 -3.48
CA ARG A 113 -20.22 -0.72 -3.76
C ARG A 113 -21.67 -1.00 -4.06
N GLN A 114 -21.94 -1.93 -4.96
CA GLN A 114 -23.26 -2.49 -5.20
C GLN A 114 -23.22 -4.02 -5.09
N THR A 115 -24.22 -4.57 -4.42
CA THR A 115 -24.47 -6.02 -4.38
C THR A 115 -25.14 -6.45 -5.68
N GLY A 116 -24.66 -7.56 -6.25
CA GLY A 116 -25.29 -8.21 -7.39
C GLY A 116 -26.46 -9.11 -6.96
N TYR A 117 -27.56 -9.01 -7.68
CA TYR A 117 -28.77 -9.81 -7.47
C TYR A 117 -29.06 -10.65 -8.71
N PHE A 118 -29.40 -11.91 -8.48
CA PHE A 118 -29.72 -12.89 -9.53
C PHE A 118 -31.21 -12.89 -9.94
N ASN A 119 -31.92 -11.82 -9.58
CA ASN A 119 -33.29 -11.56 -10.04
C ASN A 119 -33.54 -10.05 -10.13
N ALA A 120 -34.45 -9.65 -11.04
CA ALA A 120 -34.79 -8.25 -11.28
C ALA A 120 -35.45 -7.54 -10.07
N ALA A 121 -36.00 -8.30 -9.13
CA ALA A 121 -36.62 -7.75 -7.92
C ALA A 121 -35.61 -7.32 -6.84
N GLY A 122 -34.29 -7.59 -7.04
CA GLY A 122 -33.26 -7.24 -6.06
C GLY A 122 -33.37 -7.99 -4.74
N THR A 123 -33.85 -9.22 -4.75
CA THR A 123 -34.08 -10.01 -3.53
C THR A 123 -33.21 -11.24 -3.40
N GLN A 124 -32.66 -11.75 -4.50
CA GLN A 124 -31.86 -12.96 -4.56
C GLN A 124 -30.38 -12.62 -4.68
N LYS A 125 -29.66 -12.56 -3.56
CA LYS A 125 -28.21 -12.24 -3.48
C LYS A 125 -27.29 -13.40 -3.89
N ASN A 126 -27.79 -14.63 -3.94
CA ASN A 126 -27.02 -15.82 -4.30
C ASN A 126 -27.80 -16.69 -5.26
N THR A 127 -27.08 -17.37 -6.13
CA THR A 127 -27.60 -18.46 -6.95
C THR A 127 -26.69 -19.69 -6.81
N SER A 128 -26.93 -20.75 -7.57
CA SER A 128 -26.07 -21.93 -7.53
C SER A 128 -25.93 -22.53 -8.91
N VAL A 129 -24.73 -23.03 -9.21
CA VAL A 129 -24.36 -23.74 -10.43
C VAL A 129 -23.78 -25.11 -10.09
N THR A 130 -23.73 -26.00 -11.08
CA THR A 130 -23.03 -27.30 -10.94
C THR A 130 -21.66 -27.23 -11.60
N PRO A 131 -20.71 -28.11 -11.24
CA PRO A 131 -19.42 -28.16 -11.94
C PRO A 131 -19.51 -28.46 -13.45
N GLN A 132 -20.59 -29.11 -13.91
CA GLN A 132 -20.84 -29.43 -15.31
C GLN A 132 -21.43 -28.23 -16.07
N ASP A 133 -22.12 -27.34 -15.37
CA ASP A 133 -22.70 -26.10 -15.88
C ASP A 133 -22.30 -24.97 -14.92
N SER A 134 -21.02 -24.62 -14.96
CA SER A 134 -20.38 -23.71 -13.99
C SER A 134 -20.43 -22.24 -14.38
N VAL A 135 -20.78 -21.95 -15.64
CA VAL A 135 -20.91 -20.60 -16.20
C VAL A 135 -22.34 -20.10 -15.98
N TYR A 136 -22.47 -18.95 -15.32
CA TYR A 136 -23.76 -18.28 -15.15
C TYR A 136 -23.99 -17.32 -16.33
N GLY A 137 -25.03 -17.56 -17.11
CA GLY A 137 -25.35 -16.81 -18.35
C GLY A 137 -26.65 -15.97 -18.27
N ALA A 138 -27.32 -15.91 -17.11
CA ALA A 138 -28.49 -15.06 -16.93
C ALA A 138 -28.09 -13.65 -16.43
N PRO A 139 -28.92 -12.61 -16.63
CA PRO A 139 -28.63 -11.26 -16.18
C PRO A 139 -28.39 -11.15 -14.65
N VAL A 140 -27.41 -10.36 -14.26
CA VAL A 140 -27.14 -9.95 -12.88
C VAL A 140 -27.48 -8.46 -12.74
N TYR A 141 -28.18 -8.11 -11.67
CA TYR A 141 -28.65 -6.75 -11.38
C TYR A 141 -27.87 -6.18 -10.22
N PHE A 142 -27.09 -5.13 -10.44
CA PHE A 142 -26.26 -4.49 -9.42
C PHE A 142 -27.04 -3.33 -8.80
N LEU A 143 -27.33 -3.43 -7.52
CA LEU A 143 -28.10 -2.46 -6.76
C LEU A 143 -27.41 -2.20 -5.42
N HIS A 144 -27.35 -0.94 -5.02
CA HIS A 144 -26.82 -0.57 -3.72
C HIS A 144 -27.69 -1.13 -2.58
N SER A 145 -27.09 -1.88 -1.69
CA SER A 145 -27.75 -2.44 -0.51
C SER A 145 -27.31 -1.69 0.75
N LYS A 146 -28.15 -1.72 1.81
CA LYS A 146 -27.83 -1.06 3.09
C LYS A 146 -26.54 -1.55 3.75
N THR A 147 -25.98 -2.66 3.31
CA THR A 147 -24.72 -3.22 3.85
C THR A 147 -23.50 -2.92 2.99
N ASP A 148 -23.72 -2.34 1.81
CA ASP A 148 -22.64 -2.02 0.89
C ASP A 148 -21.82 -0.82 1.36
N ALA A 149 -20.58 -0.77 0.96
CA ALA A 149 -19.70 0.36 1.24
C ALA A 149 -20.19 1.59 0.46
N ASP A 150 -20.22 2.70 1.13
CA ASP A 150 -20.49 4.04 0.62
C ASP A 150 -19.75 5.00 1.55
N ASN A 151 -18.53 5.35 1.21
CA ASN A 151 -17.68 6.13 2.10
C ASN A 151 -16.71 7.04 1.35
N LYS A 152 -16.31 8.10 2.03
CA LYS A 152 -15.25 9.01 1.63
C LYS A 152 -14.21 9.07 2.72
N SER A 153 -12.93 8.92 2.38
CA SER A 153 -11.82 9.05 3.31
C SER A 153 -10.83 10.12 2.86
N VAL A 154 -10.28 10.83 3.84
CA VAL A 154 -9.17 11.76 3.65
C VAL A 154 -8.06 11.35 4.60
N ALA A 155 -6.88 11.07 4.06
CA ALA A 155 -5.69 10.74 4.83
C ALA A 155 -4.60 11.79 4.58
N ASP A 156 -4.15 12.43 5.64
CA ASP A 156 -3.07 13.39 5.64
C ASP A 156 -1.85 12.80 6.37
N THR A 157 -0.67 12.95 5.80
CA THR A 157 0.60 12.57 6.43
C THR A 157 1.57 13.74 6.39
N ALA A 158 2.20 14.00 7.53
CA ALA A 158 3.34 14.90 7.63
C ALA A 158 4.50 14.14 8.28
N ALA A 159 5.63 14.07 7.60
CA ALA A 159 6.79 13.34 8.11
C ALA A 159 8.07 14.16 8.04
N LEU A 160 8.94 13.92 9.03
CA LEU A 160 10.31 14.41 9.06
C LEU A 160 11.24 13.21 9.25
N TYR A 161 12.36 13.19 8.57
CA TYR A 161 13.33 12.12 8.69
C TYR A 161 14.76 12.61 8.57
N LEU A 162 15.62 11.85 9.23
CA LEU A 162 17.07 12.05 9.24
C LEU A 162 17.73 10.69 9.03
N GLN A 163 18.74 10.65 8.17
CA GLN A 163 19.62 9.50 8.06
C GLN A 163 21.06 9.95 7.92
N GLU A 164 21.95 9.27 8.61
CA GLU A 164 23.37 9.46 8.51
C GLU A 164 24.05 8.15 8.12
N GLN A 165 24.91 8.23 7.11
CA GLN A 165 25.87 7.20 6.74
C GLN A 165 27.26 7.68 7.09
N ILE A 166 28.01 6.85 7.81
CA ILE A 166 29.32 7.18 8.37
C ILE A 166 30.34 6.16 7.85
N GLU A 167 31.35 6.60 7.13
CA GLU A 167 32.48 5.77 6.73
C GLU A 167 33.49 5.68 7.89
N LEU A 168 33.32 4.66 8.76
CA LEU A 168 34.19 4.43 9.93
C LEU A 168 35.61 4.02 9.51
N SER A 169 35.75 3.36 8.37
CA SER A 169 37.02 3.01 7.72
C SER A 169 36.75 2.59 6.27
N LYS A 170 37.78 2.28 5.48
CA LYS A 170 37.63 1.72 4.14
C LYS A 170 36.77 0.45 4.09
N GLN A 171 36.68 -0.27 5.22
CA GLN A 171 35.98 -1.55 5.30
C GLN A 171 34.67 -1.48 6.08
N TRP A 172 34.43 -0.46 6.89
CA TRP A 172 33.30 -0.38 7.77
C TRP A 172 32.48 0.88 7.54
N GLU A 173 31.18 0.70 7.34
CA GLU A 173 30.21 1.79 7.26
C GLU A 173 29.07 1.53 8.25
N ALA A 174 28.62 2.59 8.92
CA ALA A 174 27.43 2.58 9.76
C ALA A 174 26.34 3.44 9.12
N VAL A 175 25.10 3.00 9.23
CA VAL A 175 23.92 3.75 8.82
C VAL A 175 23.00 3.88 10.01
N LEU A 176 22.62 5.11 10.37
CA LEU A 176 21.66 5.43 11.41
C LEU A 176 20.57 6.30 10.84
N GLY A 177 19.34 6.07 11.21
CA GLY A 177 18.22 6.87 10.72
C GLY A 177 17.03 6.84 11.64
N VAL A 178 16.21 7.85 11.49
CA VAL A 178 14.93 7.98 12.18
C VAL A 178 13.94 8.71 11.29
N ARG A 179 12.69 8.28 11.34
CA ARG A 179 11.55 8.96 10.73
C ARG A 179 10.46 9.13 11.79
N TYR A 180 9.88 10.30 11.82
CA TYR A 180 8.68 10.62 12.57
C TYR A 180 7.57 10.95 11.58
N ASP A 181 6.42 10.31 11.74
CA ASP A 181 5.22 10.51 10.94
C ASP A 181 4.08 10.94 11.87
N ASN A 182 3.42 12.04 11.54
CA ASN A 182 2.08 12.35 12.01
C ASN A 182 1.10 11.97 10.90
N PHE A 183 0.28 10.97 11.17
CA PHE A 183 -0.69 10.42 10.25
C PHE A 183 -2.10 10.69 10.78
N LYS A 184 -2.96 11.28 9.96
CA LYS A 184 -4.35 11.54 10.29
C LYS A 184 -5.26 10.98 9.20
N VAL A 185 -6.35 10.32 9.57
CA VAL A 185 -7.40 9.87 8.66
C VAL A 185 -8.75 10.26 9.19
N ASP A 186 -9.58 10.84 8.31
CA ASP A 186 -10.99 11.13 8.53
C ASP A 186 -11.81 10.32 7.52
N VAL A 187 -12.86 9.66 7.98
CA VAL A 187 -13.78 8.85 7.16
C VAL A 187 -15.21 9.27 7.40
N ASP A 188 -15.89 9.64 6.33
CA ASP A 188 -17.35 9.80 6.28
C ASP A 188 -17.95 8.50 5.73
N ASP A 189 -18.73 7.79 6.54
CA ASP A 189 -19.41 6.55 6.18
C ASP A 189 -20.92 6.79 6.05
N TYR A 190 -21.44 6.60 4.84
CA TYR A 190 -22.84 6.78 4.47
C TYR A 190 -23.62 5.46 4.40
N LYS A 191 -23.00 4.37 4.81
CA LYS A 191 -23.57 3.03 4.79
C LYS A 191 -24.96 2.97 5.39
N GLY A 192 -25.89 2.33 4.67
CA GLY A 192 -27.25 2.15 5.12
C GLY A 192 -28.13 3.39 5.05
N GLY A 193 -27.68 4.46 4.40
CA GLY A 193 -28.35 5.77 4.33
C GLY A 193 -28.20 6.60 5.60
N GLY A 194 -27.26 6.20 6.49
CA GLY A 194 -26.82 7.00 7.64
C GLY A 194 -25.65 7.90 7.27
N HIS A 195 -25.14 8.62 8.26
CA HIS A 195 -23.86 9.33 8.17
C HIS A 195 -23.13 9.18 9.50
N THR A 196 -21.94 8.59 9.44
CA THR A 196 -21.06 8.42 10.60
C THR A 196 -19.69 8.96 10.26
N GLN A 197 -19.15 9.82 11.13
CA GLN A 197 -17.79 10.33 11.00
C GLN A 197 -16.86 9.56 11.93
N LEU A 198 -15.76 9.11 11.40
CA LEU A 198 -14.69 8.43 12.12
C LEU A 198 -13.38 9.18 11.86
N SER A 199 -12.58 9.34 12.89
CA SER A 199 -11.26 9.96 12.79
C SER A 199 -10.26 9.19 13.62
N SER A 200 -9.02 9.13 13.13
CA SER A 200 -7.85 8.61 13.86
C SER A 200 -6.63 9.45 13.57
N SER A 201 -5.74 9.58 14.56
CA SER A 201 -4.45 10.22 14.39
C SER A 201 -3.40 9.38 15.10
N ASP A 202 -2.29 9.14 14.43
CA ASP A 202 -1.17 8.34 14.91
C ASP A 202 0.14 9.12 14.77
N ASP A 203 0.94 9.09 15.83
CA ASP A 203 2.30 9.60 15.88
C ASP A 203 3.24 8.39 15.89
N LEU A 204 4.02 8.21 14.80
CA LEU A 204 4.79 7.01 14.54
C LEU A 204 6.28 7.36 14.49
N PHE A 205 7.10 6.59 15.21
CA PHE A 205 8.53 6.80 15.30
C PHE A 205 9.28 5.56 14.80
N SER A 206 9.94 5.67 13.67
CA SER A 206 10.55 4.58 12.91
C SER A 206 12.08 4.68 12.89
N PRO A 207 12.80 4.12 13.90
CA PRO A 207 14.25 4.06 13.89
C PRO A 207 14.77 2.99 12.96
N ARG A 208 15.98 3.21 12.41
CA ARG A 208 16.74 2.21 11.66
C ARG A 208 18.23 2.31 11.97
N ALA A 209 18.90 1.17 11.95
CA ALA A 209 20.35 1.09 12.10
C ALA A 209 20.90 -0.01 11.21
N GLY A 210 22.09 0.19 10.66
CA GLY A 210 22.78 -0.79 9.84
C GLY A 210 24.28 -0.71 10.02
N LEU A 211 24.93 -1.84 9.85
CA LEU A 211 26.39 -1.95 9.82
C LEU A 211 26.79 -2.75 8.59
N ILE A 212 27.72 -2.22 7.81
CA ILE A 212 28.23 -2.82 6.58
C ILE A 212 29.72 -3.08 6.76
N TYR A 213 30.14 -4.28 6.43
CA TYR A 213 31.54 -4.69 6.39
C TYR A 213 31.95 -5.10 4.99
N LYS A 214 32.95 -4.42 4.43
CA LYS A 214 33.51 -4.64 3.09
C LYS A 214 34.90 -5.26 3.21
N PRO A 215 35.01 -6.60 3.37
CA PRO A 215 36.33 -7.27 3.42
C PRO A 215 37.11 -7.15 2.12
N LEU A 216 36.40 -7.01 0.99
CA LEU A 216 36.94 -6.80 -0.36
C LEU A 216 36.10 -5.70 -1.04
N ASP A 217 36.67 -5.06 -2.07
CA ASP A 217 35.99 -4.00 -2.83
C ASP A 217 34.70 -4.50 -3.52
N ASN A 218 34.64 -5.79 -3.82
CA ASN A 218 33.52 -6.44 -4.49
C ASN A 218 32.66 -7.32 -3.58
N LEU A 219 32.86 -7.27 -2.25
CA LEU A 219 32.09 -8.08 -1.28
C LEU A 219 31.67 -7.22 -0.10
N SER A 220 30.38 -7.22 0.18
CA SER A 220 29.80 -6.56 1.36
C SER A 220 28.98 -7.54 2.19
N LEU A 221 29.23 -7.57 3.48
CA LEU A 221 28.41 -8.21 4.49
C LEU A 221 27.65 -7.11 5.24
N TYR A 222 26.39 -7.32 5.53
CA TYR A 222 25.62 -6.31 6.27
C TYR A 222 24.68 -6.91 7.29
N THR A 223 24.38 -6.14 8.28
CA THR A 223 23.26 -6.38 9.19
C THR A 223 22.46 -5.10 9.38
N SER A 224 21.14 -5.24 9.49
CA SER A 224 20.26 -4.10 9.71
C SER A 224 19.13 -4.41 10.69
N TYR A 225 18.66 -3.34 11.31
CA TYR A 225 17.46 -3.29 12.13
C TYR A 225 16.60 -2.12 11.67
N SER A 226 15.31 -2.34 11.48
CA SER A 226 14.36 -1.25 11.26
C SER A 226 13.01 -1.55 11.88
N LEU A 227 12.35 -0.48 12.30
CA LEU A 227 10.96 -0.47 12.75
C LEU A 227 10.13 0.33 11.77
N SER A 228 8.97 -0.18 11.40
CA SER A 228 8.01 0.49 10.54
C SER A 228 6.58 0.22 11.00
N TYR A 229 5.63 1.01 10.53
CA TYR A 229 4.24 0.91 10.94
C TYR A 229 3.30 0.94 9.74
N VAL A 230 2.13 0.25 9.89
CA VAL A 230 0.95 0.48 9.09
C VAL A 230 -0.10 1.16 9.98
N PRO A 231 -0.61 2.34 9.59
CA PRO A 231 -1.60 3.06 10.38
C PRO A 231 -2.94 2.30 10.45
N ARG A 232 -3.79 2.67 11.41
CA ARG A 232 -5.07 2.00 11.70
C ARG A 232 -6.06 1.95 10.55
N ALA A 233 -5.95 2.87 9.60
CA ALA A 233 -6.78 2.91 8.39
C ALA A 233 -6.40 1.83 7.36
N GLY A 234 -5.40 1.00 7.66
CA GLY A 234 -4.89 -0.06 6.80
C GLY A 234 -4.08 0.45 5.61
N GLU A 235 -3.56 -0.46 4.80
CA GLU A 235 -2.67 -0.15 3.66
C GLU A 235 -3.31 0.80 2.62
N GLN A 236 -4.62 0.78 2.48
CA GLN A 236 -5.36 1.62 1.52
C GLN A 236 -5.73 3.00 2.10
N LEU A 237 -5.46 3.25 3.39
CA LEU A 237 -5.79 4.48 4.12
C LEU A 237 -7.29 4.86 4.04
N ALA A 238 -8.18 3.88 3.90
CA ALA A 238 -9.60 4.06 3.66
C ALA A 238 -10.51 3.12 4.47
N SER A 239 -9.95 2.29 5.36
CA SER A 239 -10.70 1.23 6.07
C SER A 239 -10.85 1.47 7.58
N LEU A 240 -11.00 2.73 7.99
CA LEU A 240 -11.28 3.05 9.39
C LEU A 240 -12.70 2.64 9.77
N SER A 241 -12.85 1.97 10.91
CA SER A 241 -14.13 1.51 11.46
C SER A 241 -14.20 1.77 12.95
N ALA A 242 -15.38 1.66 13.54
CA ALA A 242 -15.58 1.83 14.98
C ALA A 242 -14.76 0.81 15.81
N SER A 243 -14.45 -0.36 15.26
CA SER A 243 -13.66 -1.39 15.93
C SER A 243 -12.15 -1.17 15.76
N ASN A 244 -11.66 -0.89 14.53
CA ASN A 244 -10.22 -0.81 14.31
C ASN A 244 -9.61 0.53 14.74
N ARG A 245 -10.39 1.62 14.85
CA ARG A 245 -9.92 2.91 15.37
C ARG A 245 -9.43 2.86 16.83
N THR A 246 -9.74 1.80 17.57
CA THR A 246 -9.32 1.59 18.95
C THR A 246 -8.11 0.68 19.09
N LEU A 247 -7.65 0.08 17.98
CA LEU A 247 -6.44 -0.73 17.94
C LEU A 247 -5.21 0.17 17.83
N ASP A 248 -4.05 -0.33 18.21
CA ASP A 248 -2.79 0.32 17.91
C ASP A 248 -2.41 0.12 16.43
N PRO A 249 -1.60 1.01 15.83
CA PRO A 249 -0.99 0.78 14.52
C PRO A 249 -0.23 -0.54 14.48
N GLU A 250 -0.24 -1.22 13.34
CA GLU A 250 0.54 -2.44 13.18
C GLU A 250 2.03 -2.11 13.15
N GLU A 251 2.82 -2.78 13.98
CA GLU A 251 4.26 -2.61 14.10
C GLU A 251 5.01 -3.74 13.41
N PHE A 252 5.98 -3.40 12.58
CA PHE A 252 6.83 -4.34 11.86
C PHE A 252 8.30 -4.13 12.25
N THR A 253 8.84 -5.10 12.98
CA THR A 253 10.28 -5.14 13.27
C THR A 253 10.98 -6.00 12.23
N ASN A 254 11.89 -5.41 11.46
CA ASN A 254 12.75 -6.13 10.53
C ASN A 254 14.17 -6.24 11.11
N ARG A 255 14.73 -7.45 11.05
CA ARG A 255 16.14 -7.74 11.36
C ARG A 255 16.69 -8.57 10.22
N GLU A 256 17.73 -8.05 9.57
CA GLU A 256 18.30 -8.68 8.39
C GLU A 256 19.80 -8.84 8.54
N ILE A 257 20.34 -9.93 8.03
CA ILE A 257 21.75 -10.15 7.79
C ILE A 257 21.89 -10.62 6.35
N GLY A 258 22.86 -10.07 5.62
CA GLY A 258 23.00 -10.42 4.22
C GLY A 258 24.41 -10.22 3.69
N LEU A 259 24.58 -10.71 2.47
CA LEU A 259 25.80 -10.65 1.70
C LEU A 259 25.48 -10.18 0.28
N LYS A 260 26.29 -9.26 -0.25
CA LYS A 260 26.29 -8.84 -1.65
C LYS A 260 27.70 -9.04 -2.20
N TRP A 261 27.82 -9.82 -3.28
CA TRP A 261 29.09 -10.17 -3.87
C TRP A 261 29.07 -10.05 -5.39
N ASP A 262 29.86 -9.15 -5.92
CA ASP A 262 30.15 -9.05 -7.34
C ASP A 262 31.26 -10.04 -7.68
N VAL A 263 30.88 -11.29 -7.95
CA VAL A 263 31.81 -12.41 -8.20
C VAL A 263 32.66 -12.13 -9.44
N SER A 264 32.09 -11.51 -10.46
CA SER A 264 32.74 -11.06 -11.69
C SER A 264 31.93 -9.95 -12.37
N GLU A 265 32.47 -9.36 -13.43
CA GLU A 265 31.77 -8.36 -14.25
C GLU A 265 30.38 -8.81 -14.79
N ARG A 266 30.12 -10.13 -14.79
CA ARG A 266 28.87 -10.72 -15.33
C ARG A 266 28.07 -11.51 -14.32
N LEU A 267 28.55 -11.65 -13.10
CA LEU A 267 27.90 -12.45 -12.06
C LEU A 267 27.92 -11.71 -10.73
N ALA A 268 26.73 -11.42 -10.22
CA ALA A 268 26.51 -10.92 -8.85
C ALA A 268 25.68 -11.94 -8.07
N ALA A 269 25.98 -12.09 -6.77
CA ALA A 269 25.25 -12.92 -5.84
C ALA A 269 24.76 -12.07 -4.65
N THR A 270 23.50 -12.24 -4.28
CA THR A 270 22.92 -11.62 -3.09
C THR A 270 22.20 -12.68 -2.28
N VAL A 271 22.47 -12.70 -0.99
CA VAL A 271 21.81 -13.58 -0.01
C VAL A 271 21.43 -12.74 1.20
N ALA A 272 20.18 -12.87 1.66
CA ALA A 272 19.66 -12.23 2.86
C ALA A 272 18.76 -13.20 3.64
#